data_73676f812a052cd9156b07b26b01ac27
#
_entry.id   73676f812a052cd9156b07b26b01ac27
#
_cell.length_a   1.000
_cell.length_b   1.000
_cell.length_c   1.000
_cell.angle_alpha   90.00
_cell.angle_beta   90.00
_cell.angle_gamma   90.00
#
_symmetry.space_group_name_H-M   'P 1'
#
loop_
_entity.id
_entity.type
_entity.pdbx_description
1 polymer ?
#
loop_
_entity_poly.entity_id
_entity_poly.type
_entity_poly.pdbx_seq_one_letter_code
_entity_poly.pdbx_strand_id
1 'polypeptide(L)' 'MIHWKTIKEYEDITFKMADGVARIAFNRPEVRNAFRPKTVDELLDALVICHESQDVGVVLISGEGPSPKDGGWAFC' A
#
# COMPACT_ATOMS: atom_id res chain seq x y z
N MET A 1 -6.10 -5.50 19.61
CA MET A 1 -5.47 -5.95 18.34
C MET A 1 -6.16 -5.29 17.17
N ILE A 2 -5.39 -4.74 16.23
CA ILE A 2 -5.95 -4.12 15.03
C ILE A 2 -6.14 -5.18 13.97
N HIS A 3 -7.36 -5.24 13.42
CA HIS A 3 -7.68 -6.17 12.35
C HIS A 3 -7.70 -5.40 11.03
N TRP A 4 -6.66 -5.56 10.23
CA TRP A 4 -6.59 -4.93 8.92
C TRP A 4 -7.50 -5.65 7.93
N LYS A 5 -8.34 -4.90 7.26
CA LYS A 5 -9.23 -5.43 6.23
C LYS A 5 -8.76 -4.99 4.86
N THR A 6 -8.53 -5.95 3.96
CA THR A 6 -8.19 -5.65 2.57
C THR A 6 -9.40 -5.01 1.89
N ILE A 7 -9.20 -3.80 1.36
CA ILE A 7 -10.29 -3.05 0.72
C ILE A 7 -10.39 -3.40 -0.76
N LYS A 8 -9.24 -3.53 -1.42
CA LYS A 8 -9.18 -3.88 -2.83
C LYS A 8 -7.86 -4.59 -3.10
N GLU A 9 -7.89 -5.55 -4.01
CA GLU A 9 -6.70 -6.29 -4.42
C GLU A 9 -6.03 -5.57 -5.58
N TYR A 10 -4.72 -5.32 -5.45
CA TYR A 10 -3.89 -4.74 -6.49
C TYR A 10 -2.69 -5.64 -6.76
N GLU A 11 -2.00 -5.40 -7.86
CA GLU A 11 -0.80 -6.15 -8.20
C GLU A 11 0.46 -5.58 -7.53
N ASP A 12 0.61 -4.26 -7.57
CA ASP A 12 1.84 -3.59 -7.11
C ASP A 12 1.74 -3.01 -5.70
N ILE A 13 0.54 -2.87 -5.16
CA ILE A 13 0.33 -2.33 -3.81
C ILE A 13 -0.63 -3.20 -3.02
N THR A 14 -0.60 -3.03 -1.70
CA THR A 14 -1.64 -3.56 -0.82
C THR A 14 -2.42 -2.37 -0.24
N PHE A 15 -3.73 -2.54 -0.09
CA PHE A 15 -4.59 -1.48 0.43
C PHE A 15 -5.51 -2.06 1.49
N LYS A 16 -5.30 -1.62 2.73
CA LYS A 16 -6.03 -2.12 3.89
C LYS A 16 -6.52 -0.97 4.75
N MET A 17 -7.57 -1.21 5.51
CA MET A 17 -8.11 -0.22 6.45
C MET A 17 -8.38 -0.87 7.80
N ALA A 18 -8.24 -0.07 8.87
CA ALA A 18 -8.62 -0.44 10.22
C ALA A 18 -8.77 0.84 11.06
N ASP A 19 -9.86 0.95 11.80
CA ASP A 19 -10.07 2.01 12.79
C ASP A 19 -9.82 3.45 12.26
N GLY A 20 -10.30 3.74 11.05
CA GLY A 20 -10.16 5.06 10.44
C GLY A 20 -8.79 5.32 9.80
N VAL A 21 -7.92 4.31 9.75
CA VAL A 21 -6.60 4.40 9.14
C VAL A 21 -6.56 3.57 7.86
N ALA A 22 -6.15 4.18 6.76
CA ALA A 22 -5.88 3.47 5.52
C ALA A 22 -4.38 3.19 5.41
N ARG A 23 -4.02 1.96 5.11
CA ARG A 23 -2.63 1.56 4.91
C ARG A 23 -2.43 1.14 3.47
N ILE A 24 -1.56 1.87 2.79
CA ILE A 24 -1.17 1.57 1.41
C ILE A 24 0.30 1.18 1.45
N ALA A 25 0.64 -0.01 0.97
CA ALA A 25 2.01 -0.47 0.98
C ALA A 25 2.43 -0.89 -0.42
N PHE A 26 3.62 -0.45 -0.84
CA PHE A 26 4.21 -0.89 -2.09
C PHE A 26 4.64 -2.35 -1.93
N ASN A 27 4.23 -3.20 -2.84
CA ASN A 27 4.44 -4.65 -2.74
C ASN A 27 5.23 -5.17 -3.93
N ARG A 28 6.42 -4.59 -4.12
CA ARG A 28 7.40 -5.04 -5.12
C ARG A 28 8.78 -5.20 -4.47
N PRO A 29 8.90 -6.02 -3.41
CA PRO A 29 10.16 -6.13 -2.67
C PRO A 29 11.31 -6.72 -3.50
N GLU A 30 11.01 -7.51 -4.52
CA GLU A 30 12.02 -8.09 -5.41
C GLU A 30 12.76 -7.04 -6.23
N VAL A 31 12.20 -5.84 -6.37
CA VAL A 31 12.83 -4.69 -7.03
C VAL A 31 12.88 -3.48 -6.11
N ARG A 32 12.92 -3.72 -4.80
CA ARG A 32 12.94 -2.71 -3.75
C ARG A 32 11.81 -1.69 -3.88
N ASN A 33 10.62 -2.19 -4.27
CA ASN A 33 9.41 -1.38 -4.44
C ASN A 33 9.57 -0.25 -5.45
N ALA A 34 10.38 -0.47 -6.49
CA ALA A 34 10.53 0.52 -7.57
C ALA A 34 9.23 0.74 -8.31
N PHE A 35 8.96 1.99 -8.68
CA PHE A 35 7.74 2.37 -9.38
C PHE A 35 7.76 1.96 -10.84
N ARG A 36 6.59 1.64 -11.35
CA ARG A 36 6.27 1.57 -12.78
C ARG A 36 4.91 2.27 -12.98
N PRO A 37 4.51 2.58 -14.22
CA PRO A 37 3.24 3.29 -14.45
C PRO A 37 2.04 2.61 -13.77
N LYS A 38 1.98 1.30 -13.76
CA LYS A 38 0.92 0.56 -13.10
C LYS A 38 0.88 0.82 -11.60
N THR A 39 2.05 0.91 -10.94
CA THR A 39 2.14 1.22 -9.51
C THR A 39 1.48 2.56 -9.21
N VAL A 40 1.78 3.57 -10.02
CA VAL A 40 1.22 4.91 -9.85
C VAL A 40 -0.30 4.90 -10.06
N ASP A 41 -0.76 4.21 -11.09
CA ASP A 41 -2.20 4.11 -11.36
C ASP A 41 -2.94 3.45 -10.20
N GLU A 42 -2.38 2.39 -9.64
CA GLU A 42 -2.98 1.70 -8.49
C GLU A 42 -2.98 2.58 -7.25
N LEU A 43 -1.88 3.30 -7.02
CA LEU A 43 -1.78 4.23 -5.89
C LEU A 43 -2.84 5.33 -5.99
N LEU A 44 -3.00 5.94 -7.17
CA LEU A 44 -3.99 6.98 -7.39
C LEU A 44 -5.40 6.45 -7.17
N ASP A 45 -5.70 5.25 -7.65
CA ASP A 45 -7.01 4.61 -7.43
C ASP A 45 -7.28 4.43 -5.94
N ALA A 46 -6.30 3.94 -5.17
CA ALA A 46 -6.45 3.76 -3.74
C ALA A 46 -6.65 5.10 -3.02
N LEU A 47 -5.92 6.14 -3.42
CA LEU A 47 -6.04 7.47 -2.82
C LEU A 47 -7.41 8.08 -3.10
N VAL A 48 -7.98 7.88 -4.28
CA VAL A 48 -9.34 8.33 -4.58
C VAL A 48 -10.35 7.64 -3.67
N ILE A 49 -10.21 6.34 -3.46
CA ILE A 49 -11.08 5.61 -2.54
C ILE A 49 -10.98 6.18 -1.13
N CYS A 50 -9.76 6.49 -0.66
CA CYS A 50 -9.56 7.11 0.65
C CYS A 50 -10.22 8.49 0.72
N HIS A 51 -10.09 9.28 -0.34
CA HIS A 51 -10.66 10.63 -0.39
C HIS A 51 -12.19 10.59 -0.31
N GLU A 52 -12.80 9.61 -0.94
CA GLU A 52 -14.26 9.46 -0.95
C GLU A 52 -14.80 8.78 0.32
N SER A 53 -13.94 8.18 1.13
CA SER A 53 -14.34 7.50 2.36
C SER A 53 -14.39 8.49 3.50
N GLN A 54 -15.57 8.61 4.14
CA GLN A 54 -15.73 9.49 5.29
C GLN A 54 -15.12 8.92 6.57
N ASP A 55 -14.79 7.63 6.56
CA ASP A 55 -14.28 6.95 7.74
C ASP A 55 -12.76 7.01 7.86
N VAL A 56 -12.07 7.47 6.81
CA VAL A 56 -10.60 7.52 6.80
C VAL A 56 -10.12 8.88 7.29
N GLY A 57 -9.39 8.87 8.41
CA GLY A 57 -8.78 10.09 8.95
C GLY A 57 -7.28 10.16 8.73
N VAL A 58 -6.61 9.02 8.49
CA VAL A 58 -5.16 8.96 8.31
C VAL A 58 -4.84 7.97 7.20
N VAL A 59 -3.87 8.31 6.36
CA VAL A 59 -3.34 7.40 5.33
C VAL A 59 -1.87 7.16 5.63
N LEU A 60 -1.51 5.89 5.82
CA LEU A 60 -0.13 5.46 6.02
C LEU A 60 0.38 4.84 4.73
N ILE A 61 1.56 5.28 4.28
CA ILE A 61 2.20 4.73 3.09
C ILE A 61 3.52 4.10 3.49
N SER A 62 3.74 2.86 3.08
CA SER A 62 4.93 2.10 3.44
C SER A 62 5.35 1.17 2.32
N GLY A 63 6.47 0.48 2.49
CA GLY A 63 6.93 -0.55 1.55
C GLY A 63 6.88 -1.91 2.20
N GLU A 64 6.44 -2.91 1.45
CA GLU A 64 6.50 -4.31 1.88
C GLU A 64 7.92 -4.83 1.67
N GLY A 65 8.31 -5.80 2.43
CA GLY A 65 9.64 -6.42 2.34
C GLY A 65 9.70 -7.65 3.23
N PRO A 66 10.90 -8.22 3.41
CA PRO A 66 12.18 -7.82 2.84
C PRO A 66 12.37 -8.24 1.38
N SER A 67 13.39 -7.66 0.72
CA SER A 67 13.74 -8.07 -0.64
C SER A 67 14.28 -9.50 -0.63
N PRO A 68 13.82 -10.38 -1.53
CA PRO A 68 14.34 -11.74 -1.58
C PRO A 68 15.80 -11.84 -2.05
N LYS A 69 16.36 -10.74 -2.62
CA LYS A 69 17.72 -10.75 -3.10
C LYS A 69 18.75 -10.57 -1.99
N ASP A 70 18.48 -9.71 -1.01
CA ASP A 70 19.42 -9.39 0.05
C ASP A 70 18.79 -9.22 1.42
N GLY A 71 17.49 -9.47 1.55
CA GLY A 71 16.78 -9.30 2.80
C GLY A 71 16.55 -7.85 3.21
N GLY A 72 16.91 -6.89 2.33
CA GLY A 72 16.75 -5.47 2.63
C GLY A 72 15.33 -4.98 2.47
N TRP A 73 15.01 -3.89 3.16
CA TRP A 73 13.70 -3.23 3.10
C TRP A 73 13.82 -1.92 2.36
N ALA A 74 12.80 -1.55 1.60
CA ALA A 74 12.74 -0.27 0.92
C ALA A 74 11.31 0.24 0.90
N PHE A 75 11.15 1.57 1.03
CA PHE A 75 9.85 2.21 0.88
C PHE A 75 9.43 2.17 -0.60
N CYS A 76 10.28 2.66 -1.46
CA CYS A 76 10.11 2.58 -2.91
C CYS A 76 11.44 2.90 -3.63
#